data_ffba234eb7e06e678a393e25139bb178
#
_entry.id   ffba234eb7e06e678a393e25139bb178
#
_cell.length_a   1.000
_cell.length_b   1.000
_cell.length_c   1.000
_cell.angle_alpha   90.00
_cell.angle_beta   90.00
_cell.angle_gamma   90.00
#
_symmetry.space_group_name_H-M   'P 1'
#
loop_
_entity.id
_entity.type
_entity.pdbx_description
1 polymer ?
#
loop_
_entity_poly.entity_id
_entity_poly.type
_entity_poly.pdbx_seq_one_letter_code
_entity_poly.pdbx_strand_id
1 'polypeptide(L)'
;MDVLLTGGTGYIGSRVLDQLRGAGHQVTAVVRSDGAAERVAAAGATPVVGDLTDQAWLADQLRGVDGAVHTASPGDASSPDFDRAVVGAVRAAFGGTSKPYVHTSGLWIYGSGSDLDEDSPLNPPALTGWRPEVEAQVLDSDLVASIVVPAVVYGHGGGLPNLVVDAPRDGSGRLVLIGDGTQHWGVVHVDDTAALYVAVLESGQANGRVLAVTDENPTVADLGEATGSDVVGEPVELTRARLGEAFADALLLDQQFRVSAKASALGWSPQGPTLVNELASGSYAQHG
;
A
#
# COMPACT_ATOMS: atom_id res chain seq x y z
N MET A 1 11.36 17.45 10.11
CA MET A 1 12.36 16.96 9.14
C MET A 1 12.01 17.45 7.76
N ASP A 2 13.00 17.59 6.88
CA ASP A 2 12.78 17.70 5.44
C ASP A 2 12.68 16.29 4.86
N VAL A 3 11.53 15.94 4.26
CA VAL A 3 11.20 14.58 3.81
C VAL A 3 10.97 14.57 2.30
N LEU A 4 11.64 13.67 1.58
CA LEU A 4 11.33 13.41 0.18
C LEU A 4 10.24 12.34 0.09
N LEU A 5 9.14 12.68 -0.60
CA LEU A 5 8.03 11.76 -0.85
C LEU A 5 7.91 11.48 -2.35
N THR A 6 7.86 10.21 -2.71
CA THR A 6 7.45 9.78 -4.05
C THR A 6 6.02 9.26 -4.01
N GLY A 7 5.28 9.42 -5.10
CA GLY A 7 3.90 8.93 -5.17
C GLY A 7 2.87 9.81 -4.45
N GLY A 8 3.21 11.03 -4.04
CA GLY A 8 2.34 11.95 -3.28
C GLY A 8 1.02 12.36 -3.98
N THR A 9 0.80 11.99 -5.22
CA THR A 9 -0.47 12.17 -5.94
C THR A 9 -1.31 10.91 -6.04
N GLY A 10 -0.78 9.76 -5.56
CA GLY A 10 -1.47 8.48 -5.56
C GLY A 10 -2.42 8.31 -4.36
N TYR A 11 -3.19 7.23 -4.35
CA TYR A 11 -4.20 6.98 -3.33
C TYR A 11 -3.61 6.94 -1.90
N ILE A 12 -2.62 6.11 -1.65
CA ILE A 12 -1.92 6.06 -0.34
C ILE A 12 -1.04 7.30 -0.17
N GLY A 13 -0.25 7.64 -1.19
CA GLY A 13 0.77 8.69 -1.07
C GLY A 13 0.20 10.08 -0.79
N SER A 14 -1.01 10.41 -1.28
CA SER A 14 -1.67 11.68 -0.95
C SER A 14 -2.03 11.78 0.55
N ARG A 15 -2.46 10.67 1.15
CA ARG A 15 -2.74 10.62 2.60
C ARG A 15 -1.46 10.65 3.43
N VAL A 16 -0.39 10.00 2.94
CA VAL A 16 0.96 10.11 3.55
C VAL A 16 1.45 11.56 3.50
N LEU A 17 1.24 12.27 2.38
CA LEU A 17 1.56 13.69 2.28
C LEU A 17 0.82 14.52 3.33
N ASP A 18 -0.51 14.32 3.45
CA ASP A 18 -1.34 15.02 4.43
C ASP A 18 -0.85 14.75 5.87
N GLN A 19 -0.56 13.51 6.22
CA GLN A 19 -0.09 13.11 7.55
C GLN A 19 1.30 13.68 7.87
N LEU A 20 2.26 13.60 6.93
CA LEU A 20 3.58 14.20 7.09
C LEU A 20 3.49 15.71 7.34
N ARG A 21 2.65 16.41 6.58
CA ARG A 21 2.40 17.83 6.75
C ARG A 21 1.73 18.13 8.10
N GLY A 22 0.74 17.33 8.49
CA GLY A 22 0.07 17.41 9.79
C GLY A 22 1.00 17.23 10.98
N ALA A 23 2.02 16.36 10.83
CA ALA A 23 3.09 16.14 11.80
C ALA A 23 4.18 17.23 11.80
N GLY A 24 4.07 18.25 10.94
CA GLY A 24 4.98 19.39 10.89
C GLY A 24 6.25 19.18 10.05
N HIS A 25 6.30 18.13 9.21
CA HIS A 25 7.41 17.94 8.27
C HIS A 25 7.32 18.89 7.08
N GLN A 26 8.48 19.28 6.54
CA GLN A 26 8.59 19.90 5.22
C GLN A 26 8.67 18.78 4.19
N VAL A 27 7.76 18.76 3.21
CA VAL A 27 7.70 17.67 2.23
C VAL A 27 8.11 18.17 0.86
N THR A 28 9.13 17.55 0.29
CA THR A 28 9.48 17.66 -1.13
C THR A 28 8.87 16.46 -1.86
N ALA A 29 7.89 16.71 -2.72
CA ALA A 29 7.19 15.66 -3.46
C ALA A 29 7.72 15.55 -4.89
N VAL A 30 8.28 14.39 -5.24
CA VAL A 30 8.70 14.10 -6.62
C VAL A 30 7.51 13.72 -7.46
N VAL A 31 7.32 14.41 -8.57
CA VAL A 31 6.19 14.25 -9.48
C VAL A 31 6.64 14.15 -10.94
N ARG A 32 5.78 13.65 -11.84
CA ARG A 32 6.12 13.42 -13.25
C ARG A 32 5.63 14.50 -14.21
N SER A 33 4.83 15.46 -13.74
CA SER A 33 4.21 16.49 -14.61
C SER A 33 3.85 17.74 -13.82
N ASP A 34 3.67 18.87 -14.54
CA ASP A 34 3.26 20.15 -13.97
C ASP A 34 1.89 20.05 -13.27
N GLY A 35 0.91 19.35 -13.86
CA GLY A 35 -0.40 19.16 -13.24
C GLY A 35 -0.34 18.31 -11.94
N ALA A 36 0.64 17.39 -11.81
CA ALA A 36 0.91 16.71 -10.56
C ALA A 36 1.62 17.65 -9.55
N ALA A 37 2.50 18.53 -10.05
CA ALA A 37 3.16 19.54 -9.24
C ALA A 37 2.16 20.52 -8.60
N GLU A 38 1.19 21.00 -9.36
CA GLU A 38 0.11 21.85 -8.85
C GLU A 38 -0.69 21.17 -7.72
N ARG A 39 -1.02 19.87 -7.88
CA ARG A 39 -1.77 19.11 -6.85
C ARG A 39 -1.00 18.99 -5.53
N VAL A 40 0.27 18.60 -5.57
CA VAL A 40 1.07 18.48 -4.35
C VAL A 40 1.40 19.83 -3.72
N ALA A 41 1.55 20.88 -4.54
CA ALA A 41 1.73 22.26 -4.06
C ALA A 41 0.47 22.76 -3.33
N ALA A 42 -0.73 22.46 -3.85
CA ALA A 42 -2.00 22.78 -3.21
C ALA A 42 -2.15 22.05 -1.86
N ALA A 43 -1.57 20.82 -1.72
CA ALA A 43 -1.48 20.09 -0.47
C ALA A 43 -0.33 20.57 0.46
N GLY A 44 0.38 21.65 0.09
CA GLY A 44 1.42 22.27 0.91
C GLY A 44 2.80 21.63 0.83
N ALA A 45 3.06 20.76 -0.15
CA ALA A 45 4.39 20.23 -0.43
C ALA A 45 5.15 21.12 -1.46
N THR A 46 6.48 20.99 -1.45
CA THR A 46 7.34 21.56 -2.50
C THR A 46 7.43 20.55 -3.65
N PRO A 47 6.90 20.85 -4.85
CA PRO A 47 7.00 19.94 -5.97
C PRO A 47 8.39 19.97 -6.60
N VAL A 48 8.88 18.79 -7.01
CA VAL A 48 10.04 18.64 -7.87
C VAL A 48 9.66 17.72 -9.04
N VAL A 49 9.72 18.24 -10.26
CA VAL A 49 9.41 17.46 -11.46
C VAL A 49 10.67 16.70 -11.88
N GLY A 50 10.54 15.37 -12.02
CA GLY A 50 11.67 14.52 -12.40
C GLY A 50 11.28 13.08 -12.65
N ASP A 51 12.27 12.29 -13.10
CA ASP A 51 12.12 10.88 -13.38
C ASP A 51 12.78 10.06 -12.26
N LEU A 52 11.98 9.25 -11.56
CA LEU A 52 12.46 8.39 -10.47
C LEU A 52 13.38 7.26 -10.96
N THR A 53 13.41 6.98 -12.26
CA THR A 53 14.33 5.99 -12.84
C THR A 53 15.72 6.57 -13.14
N ASP A 54 15.89 7.89 -13.13
CA ASP A 54 17.20 8.53 -13.14
C ASP A 54 17.83 8.48 -11.73
N GLN A 55 18.57 7.41 -11.48
CA GLN A 55 19.16 7.15 -10.16
C GLN A 55 20.11 8.26 -9.71
N ALA A 56 20.87 8.86 -10.62
CA ALA A 56 21.84 9.90 -10.27
C ALA A 56 21.11 11.17 -9.83
N TRP A 57 20.12 11.59 -10.59
CA TRP A 57 19.29 12.73 -10.26
C TRP A 57 18.52 12.52 -8.95
N LEU A 58 17.90 11.34 -8.77
CA LEU A 58 17.15 11.05 -7.53
C LEU A 58 18.08 11.02 -6.30
N ALA A 59 19.27 10.44 -6.43
CA ALA A 59 20.26 10.44 -5.36
C ALA A 59 20.69 11.85 -4.96
N ASP A 60 20.81 12.79 -5.91
CA ASP A 60 21.13 14.19 -5.63
C ASP A 60 19.97 14.87 -4.86
N GLN A 61 18.70 14.61 -5.21
CA GLN A 61 17.56 15.11 -4.44
C GLN A 61 17.55 14.57 -3.01
N LEU A 62 17.78 13.26 -2.86
CA LEU A 62 17.82 12.58 -1.55
C LEU A 62 18.91 13.12 -0.62
N ARG A 63 20.07 13.51 -1.13
CA ARG A 63 21.14 14.08 -0.28
C ARG A 63 20.72 15.36 0.45
N GLY A 64 19.77 16.10 -0.13
CA GLY A 64 19.29 17.39 0.41
C GLY A 64 18.21 17.28 1.49
N VAL A 65 17.74 16.07 1.85
CA VAL A 65 16.64 15.87 2.81
C VAL A 65 17.09 15.03 4.02
N ASP A 66 16.27 15.01 5.08
CA ASP A 66 16.55 14.29 6.34
C ASP A 66 16.04 12.85 6.32
N GLY A 67 15.06 12.54 5.47
CA GLY A 67 14.48 11.21 5.34
C GLY A 67 13.67 11.07 4.06
N ALA A 68 13.21 9.85 3.73
CA ALA A 68 12.42 9.63 2.52
C ALA A 68 11.34 8.55 2.70
N VAL A 69 10.21 8.75 2.00
CA VAL A 69 9.11 7.78 1.90
C VAL A 69 8.83 7.50 0.43
N HIS A 70 8.83 6.21 0.06
CA HIS A 70 8.57 5.76 -1.30
C HIS A 70 7.23 5.03 -1.39
N THR A 71 6.23 5.69 -2.01
CA THR A 71 4.91 5.12 -2.28
C THR A 71 4.56 5.10 -3.78
N ALA A 72 5.48 5.53 -4.65
CA ALA A 72 5.24 5.50 -6.08
C ALA A 72 5.34 4.07 -6.62
N SER A 73 4.44 3.73 -7.52
CA SER A 73 4.52 2.50 -8.31
C SER A 73 3.87 2.73 -9.68
N PRO A 74 4.47 2.24 -10.78
CA PRO A 74 3.81 2.25 -12.09
C PRO A 74 2.56 1.36 -12.14
N GLY A 75 2.53 0.27 -11.35
CA GLY A 75 1.43 -0.69 -11.33
C GLY A 75 1.39 -1.60 -12.57
N ASP A 76 2.50 -1.74 -13.28
CA ASP A 76 2.65 -2.55 -14.48
C ASP A 76 3.94 -3.37 -14.46
N ALA A 77 4.29 -4.00 -15.59
CA ALA A 77 5.47 -4.85 -15.74
C ALA A 77 6.81 -4.11 -15.54
N SER A 78 6.81 -2.78 -15.53
CA SER A 78 8.02 -1.97 -15.27
C SER A 78 8.30 -1.80 -13.76
N SER A 79 7.35 -2.16 -12.88
CA SER A 79 7.47 -1.96 -11.43
C SER A 79 8.75 -2.54 -10.82
N PRO A 80 9.24 -3.73 -11.20
CA PRO A 80 10.47 -4.28 -10.63
C PRO A 80 11.70 -3.41 -10.90
N ASP A 81 11.88 -2.95 -12.15
CA ASP A 81 13.03 -2.13 -12.53
C ASP A 81 12.91 -0.71 -11.97
N PHE A 82 11.69 -0.20 -11.88
CA PHE A 82 11.38 1.08 -11.25
C PHE A 82 11.79 1.07 -9.76
N ASP A 83 11.37 0.08 -9.00
CA ASP A 83 11.72 -0.02 -7.57
C ASP A 83 13.22 -0.25 -7.37
N ARG A 84 13.88 -1.09 -8.21
CA ARG A 84 15.35 -1.26 -8.18
C ARG A 84 16.07 0.07 -8.42
N ALA A 85 15.60 0.90 -9.34
CA ALA A 85 16.19 2.20 -9.61
C ALA A 85 16.09 3.12 -8.39
N VAL A 86 14.91 3.21 -7.77
CA VAL A 86 14.70 4.00 -6.56
C VAL A 86 15.56 3.50 -5.40
N VAL A 87 15.59 2.19 -5.15
CA VAL A 87 16.42 1.61 -4.07
C VAL A 87 17.91 1.87 -4.34
N GLY A 88 18.36 1.78 -5.60
CA GLY A 88 19.73 2.14 -5.99
C GLY A 88 20.07 3.58 -5.66
N ALA A 89 19.19 4.52 -5.95
CA ALA A 89 19.37 5.94 -5.61
C ALA A 89 19.41 6.19 -4.08
N VAL A 90 18.50 5.54 -3.35
CA VAL A 90 18.45 5.63 -1.87
C VAL A 90 19.75 5.10 -1.26
N ARG A 91 20.24 3.94 -1.70
CA ARG A 91 21.50 3.38 -1.21
C ARG A 91 22.70 4.30 -1.51
N ALA A 92 22.73 4.92 -2.68
CA ALA A 92 23.78 5.87 -3.05
C ALA A 92 23.75 7.18 -2.24
N ALA A 93 22.58 7.58 -1.75
CA ALA A 93 22.40 8.83 -1.02
C ALA A 93 22.40 8.65 0.51
N PHE A 94 21.81 7.57 1.03
CA PHE A 94 21.60 7.34 2.47
C PHE A 94 22.50 6.27 3.06
N GLY A 95 23.18 5.46 2.25
CA GLY A 95 24.11 4.42 2.72
C GLY A 95 25.11 4.98 3.73
N GLY A 96 25.26 4.31 4.87
CA GLY A 96 26.13 4.73 5.97
C GLY A 96 25.71 6.01 6.70
N THR A 97 24.49 6.54 6.44
CA THR A 97 23.93 7.70 7.17
C THR A 97 22.86 7.26 8.16
N SER A 98 22.42 8.19 9.03
CA SER A 98 21.29 7.95 9.94
C SER A 98 19.94 8.39 9.38
N LYS A 99 19.85 8.71 8.09
CA LYS A 99 18.62 9.18 7.44
C LYS A 99 17.62 8.02 7.26
N PRO A 100 16.40 8.10 7.83
CA PRO A 100 15.42 7.05 7.70
C PRO A 100 14.83 6.97 6.28
N TYR A 101 14.65 5.75 5.82
CA TYR A 101 13.96 5.44 4.56
C TYR A 101 12.81 4.48 4.80
N VAL A 102 11.62 4.82 4.28
CA VAL A 102 10.44 3.96 4.34
C VAL A 102 10.05 3.54 2.93
N HIS A 103 10.19 2.24 2.67
CA HIS A 103 9.79 1.59 1.42
C HIS A 103 8.37 1.02 1.53
N THR A 104 7.69 0.83 0.40
CA THR A 104 6.34 0.25 0.34
C THR A 104 6.38 -1.15 -0.26
N SER A 105 5.72 -2.09 0.40
CA SER A 105 5.42 -3.43 -0.09
C SER A 105 3.90 -3.66 -0.21
N GLY A 106 3.42 -4.87 0.05
CA GLY A 106 2.00 -5.24 0.12
C GLY A 106 1.82 -6.67 0.60
N LEU A 107 0.71 -6.98 1.28
CA LEU A 107 0.50 -8.26 1.97
C LEU A 107 0.57 -9.50 1.08
N TRP A 108 0.35 -9.37 -0.22
CA TRP A 108 0.39 -10.53 -1.15
C TRP A 108 1.74 -11.25 -1.16
N ILE A 109 2.81 -10.61 -0.68
CA ILE A 109 4.13 -11.29 -0.57
C ILE A 109 4.13 -12.50 0.35
N TYR A 110 3.16 -12.60 1.27
CA TYR A 110 3.06 -13.74 2.21
C TYR A 110 2.31 -14.95 1.62
N GLY A 111 1.58 -14.78 0.50
CA GLY A 111 0.71 -15.84 -0.02
C GLY A 111 -0.48 -16.11 0.90
N SER A 112 -1.14 -17.26 0.73
CA SER A 112 -2.26 -17.67 1.61
C SER A 112 -1.77 -18.19 2.94
N GLY A 113 -2.52 -17.92 3.99
CA GLY A 113 -2.29 -18.43 5.35
C GLY A 113 -3.25 -17.82 6.37
N SER A 114 -3.46 -18.55 7.44
CA SER A 114 -4.13 -18.06 8.65
C SER A 114 -3.08 -17.70 9.69
N ASP A 115 -3.35 -16.66 10.48
CA ASP A 115 -2.47 -16.26 11.59
C ASP A 115 -1.09 -15.72 11.14
N LEU A 116 -1.09 -15.01 9.97
CA LEU A 116 0.10 -14.41 9.38
C LEU A 116 0.57 -13.18 10.18
N ASP A 117 1.89 -12.97 10.20
CA ASP A 117 2.56 -11.83 10.82
C ASP A 117 3.82 -11.43 10.03
N GLU A 118 4.59 -10.46 10.56
CA GLU A 118 5.81 -9.95 9.92
C GLU A 118 6.91 -11.00 9.70
N ASP A 119 6.94 -12.05 10.52
CA ASP A 119 7.97 -13.10 10.51
C ASP A 119 7.53 -14.33 9.72
N SER A 120 6.30 -14.35 9.22
CA SER A 120 5.76 -15.43 8.40
C SER A 120 6.56 -15.61 7.10
N PRO A 121 6.75 -16.84 6.61
CA PRO A 121 7.47 -17.10 5.37
C PRO A 121 6.84 -16.39 4.17
N LEU A 122 7.67 -15.88 3.26
CA LEU A 122 7.20 -15.26 2.03
C LEU A 122 6.86 -16.33 0.98
N ASN A 123 5.68 -16.20 0.37
CA ASN A 123 5.20 -17.07 -0.71
C ASN A 123 4.37 -16.24 -1.72
N PRO A 124 5.00 -15.25 -2.40
CA PRO A 124 4.29 -14.32 -3.25
C PRO A 124 3.71 -15.00 -4.51
N PRO A 125 2.52 -14.58 -4.98
CA PRO A 125 2.03 -14.94 -6.29
C PRO A 125 2.90 -14.30 -7.38
N ALA A 126 2.74 -14.75 -8.62
CA ALA A 126 3.53 -14.28 -9.77
C ALA A 126 3.55 -12.75 -9.91
N LEU A 127 2.41 -12.09 -9.62
CA LEU A 127 2.27 -10.63 -9.70
C LEU A 127 3.25 -9.87 -8.80
N THR A 128 3.55 -10.40 -7.62
CA THR A 128 4.42 -9.75 -6.62
C THR A 128 5.71 -10.52 -6.34
N GLY A 129 5.98 -11.57 -7.11
CA GLY A 129 7.13 -12.47 -6.93
C GLY A 129 8.50 -11.80 -7.00
N TRP A 130 8.58 -10.63 -7.61
CA TRP A 130 9.78 -9.81 -7.69
C TRP A 130 10.10 -9.00 -6.41
N ARG A 131 9.09 -8.72 -5.57
CA ARG A 131 9.25 -7.83 -4.40
C ARG A 131 10.27 -8.33 -3.39
N PRO A 132 10.30 -9.62 -2.98
CA PRO A 132 11.25 -10.10 -1.99
C PRO A 132 12.73 -9.81 -2.33
N GLU A 133 13.10 -9.88 -3.62
CA GLU A 133 14.46 -9.57 -4.07
C GLU A 133 14.80 -8.09 -3.91
N VAL A 134 13.86 -7.19 -4.25
CA VAL A 134 14.06 -5.73 -4.08
C VAL A 134 14.06 -5.36 -2.60
N GLU A 135 13.16 -5.94 -1.81
CA GLU A 135 13.09 -5.71 -0.37
C GLU A 135 14.37 -6.18 0.36
N ALA A 136 14.96 -7.29 -0.07
CA ALA A 136 16.25 -7.73 0.46
C ALA A 136 17.35 -6.68 0.22
N GLN A 137 17.35 -5.98 -0.92
CA GLN A 137 18.31 -4.91 -1.19
C GLN A 137 18.12 -3.69 -0.25
N VAL A 138 16.92 -3.51 0.31
CA VAL A 138 16.64 -2.50 1.34
C VAL A 138 17.07 -2.99 2.71
N LEU A 139 16.66 -4.21 3.10
CA LEU A 139 16.81 -4.73 4.45
C LEU A 139 18.24 -5.20 4.77
N ASP A 140 18.96 -5.76 3.78
CA ASP A 140 20.32 -6.29 3.94
C ASP A 140 21.41 -5.23 3.65
N SER A 141 21.05 -3.95 3.69
CA SER A 141 21.94 -2.82 3.42
C SER A 141 22.35 -2.10 4.72
N ASP A 142 23.21 -1.10 4.58
CA ASP A 142 23.61 -0.18 5.64
C ASP A 142 22.65 1.04 5.79
N LEU A 143 21.43 0.90 5.29
CA LEU A 143 20.37 1.91 5.42
C LEU A 143 19.68 1.82 6.79
N VAL A 144 19.27 2.95 7.33
CA VAL A 144 18.24 3.00 8.37
C VAL A 144 16.88 2.89 7.67
N ALA A 145 16.50 1.66 7.32
CA ALA A 145 15.34 1.42 6.46
C ALA A 145 14.28 0.53 7.09
N SER A 146 13.04 0.81 6.76
CA SER A 146 11.87 0.00 7.10
C SER A 146 10.99 -0.18 5.88
N ILE A 147 10.23 -1.28 5.84
CA ILE A 147 9.27 -1.56 4.78
C ILE A 147 7.87 -1.58 5.40
N VAL A 148 7.03 -0.62 5.06
CA VAL A 148 5.60 -0.70 5.38
C VAL A 148 4.95 -1.65 4.39
N VAL A 149 4.18 -2.60 4.92
CA VAL A 149 3.48 -3.64 4.15
C VAL A 149 1.97 -3.42 4.32
N PRO A 150 1.34 -2.63 3.44
CA PRO A 150 -0.10 -2.38 3.51
C PRO A 150 -0.91 -3.63 3.20
N ALA A 151 -1.99 -3.81 3.94
CA ALA A 151 -3.09 -4.71 3.65
C ALA A 151 -3.92 -4.22 2.43
N VAL A 152 -5.08 -4.81 2.19
CA VAL A 152 -6.07 -4.24 1.27
C VAL A 152 -6.50 -2.89 1.83
N VAL A 153 -5.99 -1.82 1.20
CA VAL A 153 -6.23 -0.45 1.66
C VAL A 153 -7.58 0.04 1.17
N TYR A 154 -8.37 0.62 2.08
CA TYR A 154 -9.70 1.15 1.81
C TYR A 154 -9.91 2.54 2.42
N GLY A 155 -11.04 3.16 2.12
CA GLY A 155 -11.47 4.46 2.65
C GLY A 155 -11.60 5.54 1.57
N HIS A 156 -12.38 6.55 1.86
CA HIS A 156 -12.68 7.66 0.94
C HIS A 156 -13.17 7.21 -0.45
N GLY A 157 -13.85 6.06 -0.54
CA GLY A 157 -14.37 5.49 -1.79
C GLY A 157 -13.29 4.97 -2.75
N GLY A 158 -12.05 4.77 -2.28
CA GLY A 158 -10.92 4.33 -3.10
C GLY A 158 -10.43 2.91 -2.79
N GLY A 159 -9.45 2.45 -3.55
CA GLY A 159 -8.76 1.18 -3.30
C GLY A 159 -9.46 -0.05 -3.89
N LEU A 160 -8.93 -1.22 -3.52
CA LEU A 160 -9.38 -2.52 -4.03
C LEU A 160 -10.85 -2.88 -3.71
N PRO A 161 -11.50 -2.39 -2.63
CA PRO A 161 -12.91 -2.68 -2.39
C PRO A 161 -13.84 -2.26 -3.52
N ASN A 162 -13.45 -1.32 -4.38
CA ASN A 162 -14.23 -0.98 -5.58
C ASN A 162 -14.41 -2.17 -6.54
N LEU A 163 -13.52 -3.18 -6.51
CA LEU A 163 -13.70 -4.43 -7.26
C LEU A 163 -14.91 -5.25 -6.76
N VAL A 164 -15.31 -5.05 -5.50
CA VAL A 164 -16.52 -5.66 -4.93
C VAL A 164 -17.73 -4.77 -5.18
N VAL A 165 -17.62 -3.45 -4.93
CA VAL A 165 -18.73 -2.50 -5.11
C VAL A 165 -19.21 -2.45 -6.56
N ASP A 166 -18.26 -2.37 -7.51
CA ASP A 166 -18.51 -2.27 -8.94
C ASP A 166 -18.53 -3.63 -9.65
N ALA A 167 -18.61 -4.73 -8.88
CA ALA A 167 -18.63 -6.06 -9.46
C ALA A 167 -19.88 -6.26 -10.36
N PRO A 168 -19.78 -7.05 -11.43
CA PRO A 168 -20.92 -7.32 -12.31
C PRO A 168 -22.05 -8.02 -11.55
N ARG A 169 -23.30 -7.90 -12.07
CA ARG A 169 -24.45 -8.60 -11.53
C ARG A 169 -24.86 -9.72 -12.47
N ASP A 170 -25.27 -10.84 -11.89
CA ASP A 170 -25.82 -11.96 -12.66
C ASP A 170 -27.24 -11.67 -13.19
N GLY A 171 -27.82 -12.63 -13.94
CA GLY A 171 -29.18 -12.50 -14.51
C GLY A 171 -30.30 -12.35 -13.47
N SER A 172 -30.02 -12.57 -12.17
CA SER A 172 -30.96 -12.40 -11.05
C SER A 172 -30.68 -11.08 -10.27
N GLY A 173 -29.69 -10.30 -10.68
CA GLY A 173 -29.30 -9.05 -10.03
C GLY A 173 -28.32 -9.21 -8.85
N ARG A 174 -27.83 -10.43 -8.56
CA ARG A 174 -26.87 -10.68 -7.49
C ARG A 174 -25.48 -10.24 -7.90
N LEU A 175 -24.73 -9.70 -6.94
CA LEU A 175 -23.34 -9.28 -7.11
C LEU A 175 -22.45 -10.52 -7.31
N VAL A 176 -21.65 -10.53 -8.38
CA VAL A 176 -20.73 -11.64 -8.68
C VAL A 176 -19.42 -11.42 -7.95
N LEU A 177 -19.11 -12.30 -6.99
CA LEU A 177 -17.92 -12.22 -6.16
C LEU A 177 -16.63 -12.53 -6.96
N ILE A 178 -15.49 -12.33 -6.31
CA ILE A 178 -14.19 -12.81 -6.74
C ILE A 178 -14.04 -14.23 -6.21
N GLY A 179 -13.97 -15.23 -7.11
CA GLY A 179 -14.00 -16.62 -6.70
C GLY A 179 -15.33 -17.01 -6.06
N ASP A 180 -15.31 -17.94 -5.13
CA ASP A 180 -16.49 -18.31 -4.33
C ASP A 180 -16.77 -17.34 -3.17
N GLY A 181 -15.87 -16.39 -2.94
CA GLY A 181 -15.98 -15.38 -1.90
C GLY A 181 -15.56 -15.83 -0.50
N THR A 182 -15.08 -17.06 -0.32
CA THR A 182 -14.70 -17.60 1.00
C THR A 182 -13.33 -17.15 1.48
N GLN A 183 -12.48 -16.62 0.58
CA GLN A 183 -11.16 -16.12 0.94
C GLN A 183 -11.26 -14.84 1.79
N HIS A 184 -10.39 -14.74 2.78
CA HIS A 184 -10.27 -13.58 3.65
C HIS A 184 -9.29 -12.56 3.08
N TRP A 185 -9.58 -11.29 3.30
CA TRP A 185 -8.66 -10.19 3.03
C TRP A 185 -8.28 -9.50 4.34
N GLY A 186 -6.98 -9.44 4.65
CA GLY A 186 -6.47 -8.49 5.64
C GLY A 186 -6.70 -7.07 5.12
N VAL A 187 -7.22 -6.19 5.96
CA VAL A 187 -7.66 -4.84 5.54
C VAL A 187 -7.08 -3.74 6.43
N VAL A 188 -6.99 -2.51 5.90
CA VAL A 188 -6.58 -1.33 6.66
C VAL A 188 -7.14 -0.04 6.04
N HIS A 189 -7.59 0.91 6.86
CA HIS A 189 -8.01 2.21 6.36
C HIS A 189 -6.81 3.02 5.84
N VAL A 190 -7.00 3.78 4.77
CA VAL A 190 -5.92 4.54 4.12
C VAL A 190 -5.29 5.59 5.03
N ASP A 191 -6.07 6.21 5.91
CA ASP A 191 -5.55 7.19 6.86
C ASP A 191 -4.71 6.53 7.96
N ASP A 192 -5.10 5.32 8.42
CA ASP A 192 -4.30 4.52 9.36
C ASP A 192 -3.01 4.05 8.71
N THR A 193 -3.08 3.63 7.44
CA THR A 193 -1.90 3.29 6.64
C THR A 193 -0.93 4.48 6.61
N ALA A 194 -1.43 5.67 6.27
CA ALA A 194 -0.61 6.87 6.19
C ALA A 194 0.00 7.26 7.56
N ALA A 195 -0.75 7.12 8.64
CA ALA A 195 -0.25 7.35 10.00
C ALA A 195 0.91 6.39 10.35
N LEU A 196 0.84 5.12 9.91
CA LEU A 196 1.93 4.17 10.12
C LEU A 196 3.21 4.58 9.38
N TYR A 197 3.11 5.08 8.14
CA TYR A 197 4.30 5.60 7.41
C TYR A 197 5.00 6.70 8.19
N VAL A 198 4.25 7.62 8.80
CA VAL A 198 4.80 8.69 9.63
C VAL A 198 5.46 8.13 10.89
N ALA A 199 4.77 7.25 11.63
CA ALA A 199 5.32 6.63 12.84
C ALA A 199 6.62 5.84 12.56
N VAL A 200 6.66 5.10 11.45
CA VAL A 200 7.86 4.35 11.02
C VAL A 200 9.01 5.32 10.66
N LEU A 201 8.73 6.38 9.91
CA LEU A 201 9.73 7.38 9.53
C LEU A 201 10.30 8.10 10.77
N GLU A 202 9.42 8.55 11.66
CA GLU A 202 9.79 9.30 12.88
C GLU A 202 10.54 8.44 13.90
N SER A 203 10.37 7.13 13.87
CA SER A 203 11.13 6.22 14.74
C SER A 203 12.64 6.32 14.52
N GLY A 204 13.08 6.70 13.31
CA GLY A 204 14.49 6.75 12.95
C GLY A 204 15.21 5.41 13.09
N GLN A 205 14.48 4.29 13.04
CA GLN A 205 14.97 2.94 13.27
C GLN A 205 14.80 2.05 12.03
N ALA A 206 15.65 1.04 11.91
CA ALA A 206 15.49 -0.04 10.96
C ALA A 206 14.54 -1.11 11.54
N ASN A 207 13.21 -0.96 11.30
CA ASN A 207 12.19 -1.82 11.89
C ASN A 207 11.96 -3.12 11.08
N GLY A 208 12.64 -3.29 9.94
CA GLY A 208 12.35 -4.38 9.01
C GLY A 208 10.98 -4.19 8.33
N ARG A 209 10.25 -5.28 8.10
CA ARG A 209 8.85 -5.20 7.64
C ARG A 209 7.94 -4.85 8.80
N VAL A 210 6.99 -3.93 8.57
CA VAL A 210 5.96 -3.49 9.52
C VAL A 210 4.62 -3.56 8.81
N LEU A 211 3.71 -4.40 9.28
CA LEU A 211 2.39 -4.58 8.65
C LEU A 211 1.46 -3.41 8.97
N ALA A 212 0.86 -2.83 7.94
CA ALA A 212 -0.31 -1.95 8.08
C ALA A 212 -1.56 -2.81 7.90
N VAL A 213 -2.07 -3.39 8.99
CA VAL A 213 -3.22 -4.30 9.00
C VAL A 213 -4.01 -4.14 10.30
N THR A 214 -5.33 -4.30 10.22
CA THR A 214 -6.22 -4.40 11.38
C THR A 214 -6.34 -5.86 11.85
N ASP A 215 -7.10 -6.10 12.92
CA ASP A 215 -7.53 -7.44 13.34
C ASP A 215 -8.73 -7.97 12.53
N GLU A 216 -9.23 -7.17 11.60
CA GLU A 216 -10.33 -7.57 10.71
C GLU A 216 -9.79 -8.32 9.50
N ASN A 217 -10.33 -9.49 9.28
CA ASN A 217 -10.06 -10.30 8.11
C ASN A 217 -11.40 -10.76 7.52
N PRO A 218 -12.20 -9.84 6.93
CA PRO A 218 -13.49 -10.20 6.35
C PRO A 218 -13.30 -11.11 5.14
N THR A 219 -14.27 -11.99 4.90
CA THR A 219 -14.33 -12.71 3.62
C THR A 219 -14.80 -11.78 2.51
N VAL A 220 -14.47 -12.10 1.27
CA VAL A 220 -14.99 -11.35 0.11
C VAL A 220 -16.53 -11.43 0.04
N ALA A 221 -17.14 -12.52 0.54
CA ALA A 221 -18.59 -12.64 0.67
C ALA A 221 -19.14 -11.62 1.69
N ASP A 222 -18.52 -11.50 2.89
CA ASP A 222 -18.93 -10.50 3.88
C ASP A 222 -18.89 -9.08 3.29
N LEU A 223 -17.85 -8.78 2.48
CA LEU A 223 -17.73 -7.49 1.83
C LEU A 223 -18.81 -7.26 0.78
N GLY A 224 -19.15 -8.27 0.00
CA GLY A 224 -20.25 -8.19 -0.97
C GLY A 224 -21.60 -7.97 -0.30
N GLU A 225 -21.90 -8.72 0.76
CA GLU A 225 -23.13 -8.59 1.54
C GLU A 225 -23.23 -7.23 2.26
N ALA A 226 -22.12 -6.68 2.71
CA ALA A 226 -22.07 -5.36 3.34
C ALA A 226 -22.51 -4.22 2.40
N THR A 227 -22.46 -4.41 1.09
CA THR A 227 -23.03 -3.46 0.11
C THR A 227 -24.57 -3.44 0.09
N GLY A 228 -25.23 -4.31 0.85
CA GLY A 228 -26.68 -4.50 0.83
C GLY A 228 -27.18 -5.34 -0.36
N SER A 229 -26.28 -6.02 -1.08
CA SER A 229 -26.60 -6.84 -2.24
C SER A 229 -26.66 -8.32 -1.88
N ASP A 230 -27.54 -9.07 -2.54
CA ASP A 230 -27.41 -10.52 -2.60
C ASP A 230 -26.14 -10.86 -3.42
N VAL A 231 -25.39 -11.87 -2.99
CA VAL A 231 -24.13 -12.23 -3.61
C VAL A 231 -24.17 -13.63 -4.25
N VAL A 232 -23.28 -13.87 -5.20
CA VAL A 232 -23.06 -15.18 -5.81
C VAL A 232 -21.58 -15.36 -6.15
N GLY A 233 -20.99 -16.48 -5.75
CA GLY A 233 -19.64 -16.84 -6.16
C GLY A 233 -19.54 -17.22 -7.63
N GLU A 234 -18.35 -17.13 -8.20
CA GLU A 234 -18.05 -17.63 -9.55
C GLU A 234 -16.87 -18.60 -9.53
N PRO A 235 -16.76 -19.52 -10.52
CA PRO A 235 -15.56 -20.34 -10.68
C PRO A 235 -14.29 -19.50 -10.88
N VAL A 236 -13.16 -19.98 -10.35
CA VAL A 236 -11.85 -19.30 -10.44
C VAL A 236 -11.47 -18.96 -11.88
N GLU A 237 -11.81 -19.83 -12.84
CA GLU A 237 -11.53 -19.63 -14.27
C GLU A 237 -12.29 -18.41 -14.84
N LEU A 238 -13.49 -18.14 -14.35
CA LEU A 238 -14.26 -16.95 -14.75
C LEU A 238 -13.69 -15.69 -14.10
N THR A 239 -13.30 -15.75 -12.83
CA THR A 239 -12.58 -14.66 -12.16
C THR A 239 -11.29 -14.31 -12.91
N ARG A 240 -10.48 -15.32 -13.30
CA ARG A 240 -9.26 -15.12 -14.09
C ARG A 240 -9.53 -14.51 -15.46
N ALA A 241 -10.57 -14.99 -16.13
CA ALA A 241 -10.96 -14.44 -17.45
C ALA A 241 -11.41 -12.97 -17.36
N ARG A 242 -12.07 -12.59 -16.25
CA ARG A 242 -12.57 -11.23 -16.02
C ARG A 242 -11.48 -10.25 -15.58
N LEU A 243 -10.59 -10.66 -14.69
CA LEU A 243 -9.62 -9.76 -14.03
C LEU A 243 -8.18 -9.92 -14.54
N GLY A 244 -7.92 -10.94 -15.35
CA GLY A 244 -6.57 -11.37 -15.73
C GLY A 244 -5.96 -12.32 -14.70
N GLU A 245 -5.26 -13.36 -15.16
CA GLU A 245 -4.81 -14.49 -14.35
C GLU A 245 -3.98 -14.06 -13.14
N ALA A 246 -2.91 -13.30 -13.37
CA ALA A 246 -1.98 -12.92 -12.30
C ALA A 246 -2.64 -12.03 -11.23
N PHE A 247 -3.55 -11.14 -11.62
CA PHE A 247 -4.24 -10.27 -10.69
C PHE A 247 -5.34 -11.03 -9.93
N ALA A 248 -6.09 -11.88 -10.63
CA ALA A 248 -7.09 -12.75 -10.01
C ALA A 248 -6.45 -13.68 -8.95
N ASP A 249 -5.30 -14.30 -9.28
CA ASP A 249 -4.60 -15.18 -8.35
C ASP A 249 -4.14 -14.47 -7.08
N ALA A 250 -3.78 -13.18 -7.17
CA ALA A 250 -3.47 -12.38 -6.00
C ALA A 250 -4.70 -12.04 -5.14
N LEU A 251 -5.85 -11.76 -5.78
CA LEU A 251 -7.10 -11.47 -5.09
C LEU A 251 -7.78 -12.71 -4.48
N LEU A 252 -7.45 -13.90 -4.98
CA LEU A 252 -7.94 -15.19 -4.49
C LEU A 252 -7.12 -15.75 -3.32
N LEU A 253 -6.04 -15.08 -2.91
CA LEU A 253 -5.30 -15.48 -1.71
C LEU A 253 -6.21 -15.39 -0.49
N ASP A 254 -6.21 -16.45 0.31
CA ASP A 254 -6.87 -16.47 1.62
C ASP A 254 -5.86 -16.01 2.68
N GLN A 255 -6.00 -14.77 3.14
CA GLN A 255 -5.02 -14.11 4.00
C GLN A 255 -5.67 -13.60 5.29
N GLN A 256 -5.31 -14.21 6.42
CA GLN A 256 -5.73 -13.76 7.74
C GLN A 256 -4.49 -13.33 8.54
N PHE A 257 -4.44 -12.07 8.91
CA PHE A 257 -3.31 -11.47 9.61
C PHE A 257 -3.66 -11.15 11.06
N ARG A 258 -2.65 -11.22 11.92
CA ARG A 258 -2.68 -10.62 13.25
C ARG A 258 -2.32 -9.15 13.17
N VAL A 259 -2.81 -8.38 14.16
CA VAL A 259 -2.32 -6.99 14.35
C VAL A 259 -0.81 -6.99 14.51
N SER A 260 -0.17 -6.07 13.80
CA SER A 260 1.29 -5.91 13.84
C SER A 260 1.80 -5.57 15.22
N ALA A 261 2.63 -6.45 15.78
CA ALA A 261 3.32 -6.18 17.04
C ALA A 261 4.34 -5.05 16.90
N LYS A 262 5.00 -4.94 15.75
CA LYS A 262 5.97 -3.87 15.46
C LYS A 262 5.27 -2.52 15.31
N ALA A 263 4.13 -2.45 14.60
CA ALA A 263 3.35 -1.22 14.49
C ALA A 263 2.85 -0.76 15.87
N SER A 264 2.34 -1.69 16.69
CA SER A 264 1.90 -1.41 18.06
C SER A 264 3.04 -0.89 18.94
N ALA A 265 4.24 -1.43 18.81
CA ALA A 265 5.44 -0.96 19.53
C ALA A 265 5.86 0.48 19.12
N LEU A 266 5.49 0.93 17.91
CA LEU A 266 5.66 2.29 17.44
C LEU A 266 4.53 3.24 17.92
N GLY A 267 3.60 2.75 18.75
CA GLY A 267 2.44 3.51 19.23
C GLY A 267 1.31 3.61 18.20
N TRP A 268 1.38 2.87 17.10
CA TRP A 268 0.34 2.87 16.09
C TRP A 268 -0.79 1.89 16.46
N SER A 269 -2.02 2.33 16.24
CA SER A 269 -3.21 1.50 16.27
C SER A 269 -4.22 2.05 15.25
N PRO A 270 -4.96 1.18 14.54
CA PRO A 270 -5.98 1.62 13.59
C PRO A 270 -7.09 2.36 14.32
N GLN A 271 -7.56 3.45 13.72
CA GLN A 271 -8.61 4.32 14.26
C GLN A 271 -9.76 4.51 13.26
N GLY A 272 -9.55 4.15 12.00
CA GLY A 272 -10.55 4.29 10.94
C GLY A 272 -11.78 3.40 11.15
N PRO A 273 -12.91 3.72 10.50
CA PRO A 273 -14.08 2.85 10.49
C PRO A 273 -13.74 1.51 9.83
N THR A 274 -14.42 0.43 10.21
CA THR A 274 -14.24 -0.89 9.59
C THR A 274 -14.62 -0.88 8.11
N LEU A 275 -14.02 -1.76 7.29
CA LEU A 275 -14.36 -1.84 5.87
C LEU A 275 -15.84 -2.22 5.68
N VAL A 276 -16.37 -3.11 6.50
CA VAL A 276 -17.80 -3.47 6.47
C VAL A 276 -18.69 -2.24 6.71
N ASN A 277 -18.35 -1.37 7.67
CA ASN A 277 -19.10 -0.14 7.93
C ASN A 277 -18.96 0.87 6.77
N GLU A 278 -17.76 0.99 6.20
CA GLU A 278 -17.51 1.84 5.03
C GLU A 278 -18.34 1.43 3.80
N LEU A 279 -18.50 0.12 3.58
CA LEU A 279 -19.33 -0.41 2.50
C LEU A 279 -20.82 -0.22 2.78
N ALA A 280 -21.27 -0.48 4.01
CA ALA A 280 -22.68 -0.43 4.38
C ALA A 280 -23.26 0.99 4.45
N SER A 281 -22.48 1.97 4.91
CA SER A 281 -22.98 3.33 5.21
C SER A 281 -21.94 4.44 5.07
N GLY A 282 -20.70 4.12 4.70
CA GLY A 282 -19.59 5.07 4.60
C GLY A 282 -19.37 5.57 3.18
N SER A 283 -18.09 5.75 2.82
CA SER A 283 -17.67 6.41 1.58
C SER A 283 -17.99 5.62 0.29
N TYR A 284 -18.29 4.33 0.39
CA TYR A 284 -18.68 3.48 -0.74
C TYR A 284 -20.20 3.39 -0.95
N ALA A 285 -21.02 3.69 0.07
CA ALA A 285 -22.48 3.55 0.00
C ALA A 285 -23.17 4.50 -1.00
N GLN A 286 -22.46 5.49 -1.53
CA GLN A 286 -23.01 6.49 -2.48
C GLN A 286 -22.90 6.05 -3.95
N HIS A 287 -22.39 4.87 -4.23
CA HIS A 287 -22.15 4.35 -5.59
C HIS A 287 -23.13 3.26 -6.01
N GLY A 288 -24.18 2.99 -5.20
CA GLY A 288 -25.23 2.01 -5.43
C GLY A 288 -26.51 2.58 -6.04
#